data_7f9adf4630ffe7b4ea9869c29d5ecefa
#
_entry.id   7f9adf4630ffe7b4ea9869c29d5ecefa
#
_cell.length_a   1.000
_cell.length_b   1.000
_cell.length_c   1.000
_cell.angle_alpha   90.00
_cell.angle_beta   90.00
_cell.angle_gamma   90.00
#
_symmetry.space_group_name_H-M   'P 1'
#
loop_
_entity.id
_entity.type
_entity.pdbx_description
1 polymer ?
#
loop_
_entity_poly.entity_id
_entity_poly.type
_entity_poly.pdbx_seq_one_letter_code
_entity_poly.pdbx_strand_id
1 'polypeptide(L)'
;LVPLTTKEAYIPLMKGLSLRNIELTVKRGKKTVYQDFGEMMFTHFGITGPLVLSASARIGEFLQKGEELSAYLDLKPALSHEQLDDRILREFSSAQNKQFKNVIGVLFPSSLTPVIIELGPIPEDKVIHDISREERLAFGSLIKAFPFTITGLGGFSEAVITRGGVSV
;
A
#
# COMPACT_ATOMS: atom_id res chain seq x y z
N LEU A 1 -6.74 20.54 0.64
CA LEU A 1 -5.98 19.48 -0.02
C LEU A 1 -4.65 19.29 0.69
N VAL A 2 -4.55 18.26 1.49
CA VAL A 2 -3.35 18.01 2.32
C VAL A 2 -2.95 16.55 2.24
N PRO A 3 -1.68 16.24 2.59
CA PRO A 3 -1.26 14.86 2.74
C PRO A 3 -2.03 14.18 3.86
N LEU A 4 -1.93 12.86 3.92
CA LEU A 4 -2.61 12.06 4.94
C LEU A 4 -1.58 11.33 5.79
N THR A 5 -1.85 11.24 7.10
CA THR A 5 -1.01 10.47 8.01
C THR A 5 -1.53 9.04 8.10
N THR A 6 -0.64 8.11 8.38
CA THR A 6 -0.96 6.69 8.46
C THR A 6 -0.43 6.09 9.76
N LYS A 7 -0.94 4.92 10.10
CA LYS A 7 -0.69 4.28 11.39
C LYS A 7 0.48 3.30 11.39
N GLU A 8 0.59 2.50 10.32
CA GLU A 8 1.49 1.36 10.30
C GLU A 8 2.95 1.75 10.19
N ALA A 9 3.80 1.05 10.95
CA ALA A 9 5.23 1.32 10.98
C ALA A 9 5.93 1.01 9.65
N TYR A 10 5.34 0.17 8.81
CA TYR A 10 5.97 -0.16 7.52
C TYR A 10 5.83 0.96 6.49
N ILE A 11 4.94 1.92 6.70
CA ILE A 11 4.78 3.02 5.73
C ILE A 11 6.05 3.89 5.63
N PRO A 12 6.65 4.35 6.73
CA PRO A 12 7.89 5.13 6.62
C PRO A 12 9.05 4.39 5.96
N LEU A 13 9.02 3.05 5.99
CA LEU A 13 10.08 2.26 5.34
C LEU A 13 10.06 2.42 3.83
N MET A 14 8.96 2.90 3.27
CA MET A 14 8.81 3.14 1.84
C MET A 14 8.87 4.62 1.47
N LYS A 15 9.30 5.48 2.38
CA LYS A 15 9.32 6.93 2.12
C LYS A 15 10.11 7.23 0.85
N GLY A 16 9.58 8.16 0.06
CA GLY A 16 10.19 8.54 -1.20
C GLY A 16 9.75 7.68 -2.38
N LEU A 17 9.11 6.54 -2.13
CA LEU A 17 8.62 5.68 -3.20
C LEU A 17 7.37 6.30 -3.81
N SER A 18 7.40 6.49 -5.13
CA SER A 18 6.24 6.93 -5.90
C SER A 18 5.62 5.74 -6.61
N LEU A 19 4.31 5.63 -6.54
CA LEU A 19 3.56 4.59 -7.24
C LEU A 19 2.66 5.26 -8.27
N ARG A 20 2.72 4.76 -9.50
CA ARG A 20 1.90 5.24 -10.60
C ARG A 20 0.93 4.14 -11.02
N ASN A 21 -0.19 4.57 -11.60
CA ASN A 21 -1.18 3.65 -12.14
C ASN A 21 -1.67 2.65 -11.08
N ILE A 22 -1.98 3.18 -9.90
CA ILE A 22 -2.55 2.39 -8.82
C ILE A 22 -3.96 2.88 -8.53
N GLU A 23 -4.72 2.08 -7.80
CA GLU A 23 -6.05 2.47 -7.37
C GLU A 23 -6.08 2.53 -5.85
N LEU A 24 -6.54 3.65 -5.32
CA LEU A 24 -6.73 3.83 -3.88
C LEU A 24 -8.20 3.69 -3.54
N THR A 25 -8.52 2.82 -2.62
CA THR A 25 -9.86 2.67 -2.06
C THR A 25 -9.80 2.99 -0.57
N VAL A 26 -10.66 3.88 -0.12
CA VAL A 26 -10.75 4.24 1.30
C VAL A 26 -12.13 3.84 1.81
N LYS A 27 -12.16 3.15 2.93
CA LYS A 27 -13.40 2.64 3.52
C LYS A 27 -13.60 3.15 4.94
N ARG A 28 -14.84 3.48 5.23
CA ARG A 28 -15.30 3.79 6.58
C ARG A 28 -16.13 2.59 7.03
N GLY A 29 -15.51 1.70 7.80
CA GLY A 29 -16.11 0.40 8.07
C GLY A 29 -16.22 -0.41 6.78
N LYS A 30 -17.43 -0.80 6.42
CA LYS A 30 -17.67 -1.56 5.18
C LYS A 30 -17.98 -0.68 3.99
N LYS A 31 -18.17 0.62 4.21
CA LYS A 31 -18.59 1.53 3.15
C LYS A 31 -17.39 2.17 2.48
N THR A 32 -17.35 2.13 1.15
CA THR A 32 -16.34 2.85 0.38
C THR A 32 -16.69 4.33 0.35
N VAL A 33 -15.80 5.15 0.87
CA VAL A 33 -16.00 6.61 0.90
C VAL A 33 -15.17 7.35 -0.15
N TYR A 34 -14.17 6.68 -0.73
CA TYR A 34 -13.37 7.22 -1.81
C TYR A 34 -12.74 6.09 -2.61
N GLN A 35 -12.68 6.24 -3.93
CA GLN A 35 -12.03 5.29 -4.81
C GLN A 35 -11.66 5.99 -6.10
N ASP A 36 -10.39 5.95 -6.45
CA ASP A 36 -9.91 6.56 -7.70
C ASP A 36 -8.55 6.00 -8.09
N PHE A 37 -8.22 6.18 -9.34
CA PHE A 37 -6.91 5.81 -9.90
C PHE A 37 -6.00 7.03 -9.92
N GLY A 38 -4.70 6.78 -9.89
CA GLY A 38 -3.75 7.87 -10.01
C GLY A 38 -2.38 7.49 -9.49
N GLU A 39 -1.64 8.50 -9.06
CA GLU A 39 -0.33 8.28 -8.49
C GLU A 39 -0.22 8.89 -7.11
N MET A 40 0.63 8.29 -6.29
CA MET A 40 0.88 8.73 -4.93
C MET A 40 2.32 8.46 -4.54
N MET A 41 2.73 9.04 -3.43
CA MET A 41 4.06 8.84 -2.87
C MET A 41 3.96 8.57 -1.38
N PHE A 42 4.79 7.66 -0.89
CA PHE A 42 4.92 7.42 0.54
C PHE A 42 5.87 8.45 1.14
N THR A 43 5.54 8.90 2.34
CA THR A 43 6.36 9.86 3.06
C THR A 43 6.73 9.30 4.43
N HIS A 44 7.51 10.06 5.17
CA HIS A 44 7.88 9.69 6.52
C HIS A 44 6.67 9.57 7.46
N PHE A 45 5.61 10.32 7.20
CA PHE A 45 4.43 10.39 8.07
C PHE A 45 3.20 9.69 7.49
N GLY A 46 3.22 9.35 6.22
CA GLY A 46 2.06 8.74 5.59
C GLY A 46 2.16 8.77 4.08
N ILE A 47 1.18 9.40 3.45
CA ILE A 47 1.06 9.40 1.98
C ILE A 47 0.75 10.80 1.46
N THR A 48 1.17 11.06 0.23
CA THR A 48 0.92 12.31 -0.47
C THR A 48 0.80 12.05 -1.98
N GLY A 49 0.70 13.10 -2.76
CA GLY A 49 0.60 13.02 -4.22
C GLY A 49 -0.79 13.39 -4.70
N PRO A 50 -0.98 13.53 -6.01
CA PRO A 50 -2.25 14.02 -6.56
C PRO A 50 -3.46 13.21 -6.12
N LEU A 51 -3.35 11.88 -6.12
CA LEU A 51 -4.43 11.00 -5.73
C LEU A 51 -4.81 11.22 -4.25
N VAL A 52 -3.80 11.36 -3.40
CA VAL A 52 -4.00 11.54 -1.96
C VAL A 52 -4.59 12.91 -1.65
N LEU A 53 -4.14 13.95 -2.35
CA LEU A 53 -4.68 15.29 -2.17
C LEU A 53 -6.16 15.34 -2.55
N SER A 54 -6.54 14.66 -3.63
CA SER A 54 -7.96 14.53 -4.01
C SER A 54 -8.75 13.78 -2.94
N ALA A 55 -8.17 12.70 -2.41
CA ALA A 55 -8.82 11.90 -1.37
C ALA A 55 -9.07 12.75 -0.12
N SER A 56 -8.09 13.56 0.28
CA SER A 56 -8.21 14.37 1.49
C SER A 56 -9.39 15.34 1.43
N ALA A 57 -9.72 15.81 0.24
CA ALA A 57 -10.88 16.69 0.06
C ALA A 57 -12.21 15.98 0.34
N ARG A 58 -12.25 14.67 0.07
CA ARG A 58 -13.47 13.86 0.24
C ARG A 58 -13.61 13.28 1.64
N ILE A 59 -12.50 12.91 2.27
CA ILE A 59 -12.52 12.17 3.53
C ILE A 59 -12.08 13.02 4.73
N GLY A 60 -11.61 14.25 4.50
CA GLY A 60 -11.07 15.10 5.56
C GLY A 60 -12.01 15.32 6.73
N GLU A 61 -13.29 15.42 6.44
CA GLU A 61 -14.31 15.63 7.46
C GLU A 61 -14.34 14.49 8.48
N PHE A 62 -14.21 13.24 8.04
CA PHE A 62 -14.16 12.09 8.93
C PHE A 62 -12.91 12.15 9.81
N LEU A 63 -11.79 12.51 9.20
CA LEU A 63 -10.52 12.57 9.91
C LEU A 63 -10.48 13.69 10.94
N GLN A 64 -11.12 14.82 10.62
CA GLN A 64 -11.23 15.94 11.57
C GLN A 64 -12.04 15.56 12.81
N LYS A 65 -12.94 14.60 12.68
CA LYS A 65 -13.73 14.09 13.79
C LYS A 65 -12.99 13.02 14.58
N GLY A 66 -11.75 12.72 14.23
CA GLY A 66 -10.94 11.73 14.93
C GLY A 66 -11.15 10.30 14.45
N GLU A 67 -11.86 10.08 13.35
CA GLU A 67 -12.07 8.74 12.82
C GLU A 67 -10.84 8.26 12.06
N GLU A 68 -10.56 6.96 12.16
CA GLU A 68 -9.55 6.32 11.35
C GLU A 68 -10.24 5.58 10.22
N LEU A 69 -9.63 5.59 9.04
CA LEU A 69 -10.21 4.99 7.86
C LEU A 69 -9.28 3.91 7.30
N SER A 70 -9.88 2.82 6.83
CA SER A 70 -9.11 1.75 6.19
C SER A 70 -8.83 2.11 4.74
N ALA A 71 -7.60 1.89 4.30
CA ALA A 71 -7.20 2.15 2.93
C ALA A 71 -6.60 0.91 2.30
N TYR A 72 -6.83 0.76 1.00
CA TYR A 72 -6.33 -0.37 0.24
C TYR A 72 -5.81 0.14 -1.10
N LEU A 73 -4.60 -0.31 -1.45
CA LEU A 73 -4.01 0.01 -2.75
C LEU A 73 -4.08 -1.22 -3.64
N ASP A 74 -4.66 -1.07 -4.81
CA ASP A 74 -4.49 -2.06 -5.86
C ASP A 74 -3.23 -1.67 -6.62
N LEU A 75 -2.19 -2.48 -6.45
CA LEU A 75 -0.87 -2.20 -7.02
C LEU A 75 -0.78 -2.61 -8.49
N LYS A 76 -1.75 -3.40 -8.97
CA LYS A 76 -1.81 -3.87 -10.35
C LYS A 76 -3.25 -3.77 -10.87
N PRO A 77 -3.82 -2.56 -10.95
CA PRO A 77 -5.24 -2.42 -11.28
C PRO A 77 -5.58 -2.84 -12.71
N ALA A 78 -4.60 -2.85 -13.62
CA ALA A 78 -4.83 -3.28 -14.98
C ALA A 78 -5.04 -4.80 -15.11
N LEU A 79 -4.69 -5.55 -14.08
CA LEU A 79 -4.83 -7.00 -14.07
C LEU A 79 -5.96 -7.42 -13.15
N SER A 80 -6.81 -8.34 -13.62
CA SER A 80 -7.78 -8.99 -12.74
C SER A 80 -7.04 -9.92 -11.78
N HIS A 81 -7.73 -10.45 -10.78
CA HIS A 81 -7.13 -11.45 -9.88
C HIS A 81 -6.59 -12.64 -10.65
N GLU A 82 -7.34 -13.11 -11.64
CA GLU A 82 -6.92 -14.23 -12.46
C GLU A 82 -5.70 -13.91 -13.33
N GLN A 83 -5.69 -12.74 -13.96
CA GLN A 83 -4.56 -12.32 -14.78
C GLN A 83 -3.31 -12.12 -13.93
N LEU A 84 -3.46 -11.59 -12.73
CA LEU A 84 -2.33 -11.43 -11.81
C LEU A 84 -1.79 -12.79 -11.37
N ASP A 85 -2.67 -13.74 -11.07
CA ASP A 85 -2.24 -15.08 -10.70
C ASP A 85 -1.46 -15.74 -11.83
N ASP A 86 -1.91 -15.56 -13.08
CA ASP A 86 -1.18 -16.06 -14.25
C ASP A 86 0.21 -15.43 -14.35
N ARG A 87 0.32 -14.14 -14.06
CA ARG A 87 1.61 -13.44 -14.07
C ARG A 87 2.54 -14.00 -12.98
N ILE A 88 2.00 -14.22 -11.79
CA ILE A 88 2.77 -14.78 -10.68
C ILE A 88 3.24 -16.19 -11.03
N LEU A 89 2.36 -17.01 -11.61
CA LEU A 89 2.72 -18.35 -12.04
C LEU A 89 3.84 -18.37 -13.08
N ARG A 90 3.85 -17.42 -14.00
CA ARG A 90 4.94 -17.35 -14.99
C ARG A 90 6.27 -17.05 -14.31
N GLU A 91 6.28 -16.12 -13.36
CA GLU A 91 7.51 -15.79 -12.63
C GLU A 91 7.97 -17.00 -11.82
N PHE A 92 7.04 -17.70 -11.19
CA PHE A 92 7.35 -18.87 -10.37
C PHE A 92 7.86 -20.03 -11.23
N SER A 93 7.24 -20.25 -12.37
CA SER A 93 7.61 -21.38 -13.25
C SER A 93 9.05 -21.28 -13.77
N SER A 94 9.55 -20.07 -13.94
CA SER A 94 10.91 -19.86 -14.43
C SER A 94 11.96 -19.90 -13.33
N ALA A 95 11.57 -20.09 -12.07
CA ALA A 95 12.49 -19.97 -10.94
C ALA A 95 12.13 -20.94 -9.80
N GLN A 96 11.75 -22.17 -10.14
CA GLN A 96 11.22 -23.15 -9.19
C GLN A 96 12.14 -23.52 -8.03
N ASN A 97 13.42 -23.43 -8.24
CA ASN A 97 14.40 -23.81 -7.23
C ASN A 97 14.94 -22.63 -6.43
N LYS A 98 14.44 -21.42 -6.69
CA LYS A 98 14.87 -20.23 -5.99
C LYS A 98 13.96 -19.93 -4.80
N GLN A 99 14.45 -19.12 -3.88
CA GLN A 99 13.65 -18.68 -2.74
C GLN A 99 12.74 -17.54 -3.16
N PHE A 100 11.59 -17.46 -2.52
CA PHE A 100 10.55 -16.47 -2.80
C PHE A 100 11.11 -15.04 -2.87
N LYS A 101 11.91 -14.64 -1.89
CA LYS A 101 12.47 -13.28 -1.82
C LYS A 101 13.33 -12.92 -3.04
N ASN A 102 13.90 -13.93 -3.71
CA ASN A 102 14.78 -13.70 -4.86
C ASN A 102 14.04 -13.68 -6.19
N VAL A 103 12.74 -13.92 -6.17
CA VAL A 103 11.93 -14.04 -7.39
C VAL A 103 10.97 -12.87 -7.55
N ILE A 104 10.34 -12.42 -6.48
CA ILE A 104 9.24 -11.45 -6.58
C ILE A 104 9.67 -10.01 -6.80
N GLY A 105 10.96 -9.72 -6.73
CA GLY A 105 11.45 -8.35 -6.92
C GLY A 105 11.10 -7.76 -8.28
N VAL A 106 10.87 -8.61 -9.28
CA VAL A 106 10.49 -8.12 -10.62
C VAL A 106 9.07 -7.53 -10.66
N LEU A 107 8.27 -7.82 -9.63
CA LEU A 107 6.87 -7.36 -9.58
C LEU A 107 6.72 -5.99 -8.92
N PHE A 108 7.73 -5.54 -8.17
CA PHE A 108 7.63 -4.34 -7.34
C PHE A 108 8.90 -3.50 -7.36
N PRO A 109 8.77 -2.19 -7.06
CA PRO A 109 9.94 -1.38 -6.73
C PRO A 109 10.66 -1.96 -5.50
N SER A 110 11.97 -1.74 -5.42
CA SER A 110 12.80 -2.38 -4.41
C SER A 110 12.40 -2.07 -2.95
N SER A 111 11.90 -0.88 -2.68
CA SER A 111 11.51 -0.54 -1.31
C SER A 111 10.16 -1.12 -0.90
N LEU A 112 9.35 -1.53 -1.86
CA LEU A 112 8.06 -2.14 -1.58
C LEU A 112 8.18 -3.64 -1.31
N THR A 113 9.11 -4.31 -1.96
CA THR A 113 9.27 -5.76 -1.87
C THR A 113 9.38 -6.28 -0.44
N PRO A 114 10.26 -5.72 0.43
CA PRO A 114 10.36 -6.21 1.81
C PRO A 114 9.06 -6.07 2.59
N VAL A 115 8.32 -5.00 2.34
CA VAL A 115 7.06 -4.77 3.04
C VAL A 115 6.01 -5.79 2.61
N ILE A 116 5.94 -6.08 1.32
CA ILE A 116 5.02 -7.09 0.78
C ILE A 116 5.35 -8.46 1.37
N ILE A 117 6.62 -8.80 1.48
CA ILE A 117 7.04 -10.06 2.08
C ILE A 117 6.59 -10.13 3.54
N GLU A 118 6.82 -9.07 4.29
CA GLU A 118 6.46 -9.04 5.72
C GLU A 118 4.95 -9.20 5.93
N LEU A 119 4.16 -8.55 5.10
CA LEU A 119 2.70 -8.59 5.23
C LEU A 119 2.08 -9.86 4.65
N GLY A 120 2.79 -10.54 3.77
CA GLY A 120 2.23 -11.65 3.02
C GLY A 120 2.30 -12.97 3.75
N PRO A 121 1.62 -13.98 3.20
CA PRO A 121 1.54 -15.31 3.81
C PRO A 121 2.73 -16.21 3.51
N ILE A 122 3.62 -15.81 2.61
CA ILE A 122 4.71 -16.66 2.16
C ILE A 122 6.01 -16.26 2.83
N PRO A 123 6.69 -17.20 3.53
CA PRO A 123 8.00 -16.91 4.12
C PRO A 123 9.02 -16.52 3.05
N GLU A 124 9.91 -15.57 3.37
CA GLU A 124 10.86 -15.04 2.41
C GLU A 124 11.82 -16.08 1.82
N ASP A 125 12.18 -17.07 2.61
CA ASP A 125 13.13 -18.09 2.20
C ASP A 125 12.47 -19.37 1.68
N LYS A 126 11.15 -19.38 1.52
CA LYS A 126 10.45 -20.53 0.99
C LYS A 126 10.80 -20.72 -0.48
N VAL A 127 11.16 -21.95 -0.86
CA VAL A 127 11.48 -22.27 -2.24
C VAL A 127 10.19 -22.27 -3.07
N ILE A 128 10.26 -21.75 -4.27
CA ILE A 128 9.09 -21.53 -5.12
C ILE A 128 8.24 -22.78 -5.29
N HIS A 129 8.86 -23.92 -5.57
CA HIS A 129 8.07 -25.16 -5.80
C HIS A 129 7.34 -25.66 -4.54
N ASP A 130 7.67 -25.12 -3.36
CA ASP A 130 7.01 -25.48 -2.11
C ASP A 130 5.83 -24.57 -1.78
N ILE A 131 5.61 -23.51 -2.57
CA ILE A 131 4.52 -22.57 -2.31
C ILE A 131 3.19 -23.19 -2.73
N SER A 132 2.23 -23.21 -1.80
CA SER A 132 0.92 -23.78 -2.06
C SER A 132 0.07 -22.84 -2.91
N ARG A 133 -1.00 -23.38 -3.47
CA ARG A 133 -1.96 -22.59 -4.23
C ARG A 133 -2.61 -21.52 -3.34
N GLU A 134 -2.97 -21.89 -2.11
CA GLU A 134 -3.57 -20.97 -1.15
C GLU A 134 -2.64 -19.80 -0.83
N GLU A 135 -1.34 -20.10 -0.62
CA GLU A 135 -0.35 -19.06 -0.39
C GLU A 135 -0.23 -18.14 -1.58
N ARG A 136 -0.19 -18.70 -2.78
CA ARG A 136 -0.06 -17.91 -4.00
C ARG A 136 -1.27 -16.99 -4.21
N LEU A 137 -2.49 -17.52 -4.01
CA LEU A 137 -3.69 -16.73 -4.17
C LEU A 137 -3.80 -15.63 -3.11
N ALA A 138 -3.40 -15.92 -1.87
CA ALA A 138 -3.38 -14.91 -0.82
C ALA A 138 -2.35 -13.82 -1.11
N PHE A 139 -1.23 -14.18 -1.68
CA PHE A 139 -0.22 -13.22 -2.11
C PHE A 139 -0.78 -12.28 -3.18
N GLY A 140 -1.49 -12.84 -4.17
CA GLY A 140 -2.14 -12.03 -5.20
C GLY A 140 -3.19 -11.09 -4.62
N SER A 141 -3.96 -11.56 -3.65
CA SER A 141 -4.95 -10.73 -2.98
C SER A 141 -4.31 -9.55 -2.24
N LEU A 142 -3.15 -9.78 -1.62
CA LEU A 142 -2.42 -8.71 -0.96
C LEU A 142 -1.96 -7.64 -1.96
N ILE A 143 -1.49 -8.05 -3.13
CA ILE A 143 -1.07 -7.12 -4.18
C ILE A 143 -2.23 -6.24 -4.63
N LYS A 144 -3.43 -6.80 -4.72
CA LYS A 144 -4.61 -6.06 -5.17
C LYS A 144 -5.34 -5.32 -4.03
N ALA A 145 -4.95 -5.53 -2.80
CA ALA A 145 -5.54 -4.88 -1.64
C ALA A 145 -4.49 -4.67 -0.55
N PHE A 146 -3.44 -3.93 -0.91
CA PHE A 146 -2.36 -3.60 0.03
C PHE A 146 -2.92 -2.67 1.11
N PRO A 147 -2.94 -3.10 2.37
CA PRO A 147 -3.71 -2.40 3.41
C PRO A 147 -2.89 -1.41 4.20
N PHE A 148 -3.54 -0.33 4.61
CA PHE A 148 -3.01 0.54 5.67
C PHE A 148 -4.16 1.35 6.26
N THR A 149 -3.87 2.10 7.32
CA THR A 149 -4.88 2.87 8.03
C THR A 149 -4.54 4.36 7.94
N ILE A 150 -5.51 5.16 7.53
CA ILE A 150 -5.38 6.62 7.48
C ILE A 150 -5.85 7.16 8.81
N THR A 151 -5.00 7.92 9.49
CA THR A 151 -5.27 8.38 10.86
C THR A 151 -5.58 9.86 10.96
N GLY A 152 -5.22 10.65 9.97
CA GLY A 152 -5.46 12.09 10.05
C GLY A 152 -4.97 12.84 8.84
N LEU A 153 -5.16 14.15 8.90
CA LEU A 153 -4.68 15.07 7.89
C LEU A 153 -3.26 15.48 8.27
N GLY A 154 -2.34 15.34 7.30
CA GLY A 154 -0.94 15.66 7.53
C GLY A 154 -0.57 17.06 7.12
N GLY A 155 0.71 17.29 6.88
CA GLY A 155 1.23 18.57 6.40
C GLY A 155 1.09 19.69 7.40
N PHE A 156 -0.12 20.20 7.52
CA PHE A 156 -0.40 21.31 8.42
C PHE A 156 -0.05 20.97 9.88
N SER A 157 -0.44 19.79 10.33
CA SER A 157 -0.12 19.34 11.69
C SER A 157 1.38 19.24 11.90
N GLU A 158 2.07 18.75 10.91
CA GLU A 158 3.54 18.64 10.96
C GLU A 158 4.17 20.00 11.02
N ALA A 159 3.63 20.97 10.28
CA ALA A 159 4.15 22.33 10.31
C ALA A 159 4.00 22.95 11.69
N VAL A 160 2.89 22.70 12.36
CA VAL A 160 2.66 23.18 13.72
C VAL A 160 3.66 22.56 14.68
N ILE A 161 3.86 21.26 14.57
CA ILE A 161 4.84 20.56 15.42
C ILE A 161 6.25 21.07 15.16
N THR A 162 6.59 21.28 13.92
CA THR A 162 7.93 21.75 13.53
C THR A 162 8.25 23.10 14.13
N ARG A 163 7.26 23.93 14.31
CA ARG A 163 7.48 25.26 14.90
C ARG A 163 7.64 25.21 16.42
N GLY A 164 7.94 24.09 16.93
CA GLY A 164 8.16 23.96 18.33
C GLY A 164 6.85 23.97 19.06
N GLY A 165 6.21 23.75 18.29
CA GLY A 165 5.22 23.72 18.82
C GLY A 165 4.53 24.76 19.28
N VAL A 166 4.61 25.14 19.06
CA VAL A 166 3.97 25.74 19.23
C VAL A 166 2.90 25.72 19.33
N SER A 167 2.66 25.43 19.40
CA SER A 167 1.88 25.32 19.31
C SER A 167 1.05 25.20 19.55
N VAL A 168 1.22 25.25 19.78
CA VAL A 168 0.73 25.18 20.00
C VAL A 168 0.31 25.45 20.18
#